data_7c3c92347922ee71013dc993e2d1692a
#
_entry.id   7c3c92347922ee71013dc993e2d1692a
#
_cell.length_a   1.000
_cell.length_b   1.000
_cell.length_c   1.000
_cell.angle_alpha   90.00
_cell.angle_beta   90.00
_cell.angle_gamma   90.00
#
_symmetry.space_group_name_H-M   'P 1'
#
loop_
_entity.id
_entity.type
_entity.pdbx_description
1 polymer ?
#
loop_
_entity_poly.entity_id
_entity_poly.type
_entity_poly.pdbx_seq_one_letter_code
_entity_poly.pdbx_strand_id
1 'polypeptide(L)'
;IAGGFLKEHQLQQKCLSETEYAILLRQAEKCKIALSTLPETKMTAVIGGQTYQSVYTNERVMRESSGIWKRMQRVLRHALQDGRVSLEEINAVILAGGSGKMPLVQSYMEQLFDQTPLVTGFSDQLIARGLGLVCGVMERKDEVRDYVLTDICPFTLGTSVNNDADHQHPYMSAIIERNTVLPCSRVQRYYTVSDYQSEVKVDIRQGEEPYAEDNL
;
A
#
# COMPACT_ATOMS: atom_id res chain seq x y z
N ILE A 1 11.05 0.21 13.83
CA ILE A 1 12.40 0.02 14.39
C ILE A 1 13.17 1.33 14.33
N ALA A 2 13.56 1.87 13.14
CA ALA A 2 14.37 3.09 13.05
C ALA A 2 13.79 4.27 13.86
N GLY A 3 12.50 4.55 13.72
CA GLY A 3 11.83 5.61 14.49
C GLY A 3 11.85 5.37 16.01
N GLY A 4 11.66 4.13 16.45
CA GLY A 4 11.78 3.74 17.86
C GLY A 4 13.20 3.95 18.40
N PHE A 5 14.21 3.58 17.62
CA PHE A 5 15.62 3.80 17.92
C PHE A 5 15.94 5.29 18.12
N LEU A 6 15.52 6.13 17.17
CA LEU A 6 15.72 7.57 17.27
C LEU A 6 15.04 8.15 18.52
N LYS A 7 13.82 7.73 18.81
CA LYS A 7 13.06 8.19 19.97
C LYS A 7 13.73 7.79 21.29
N GLU A 8 14.20 6.55 21.41
CA GLU A 8 14.89 6.07 22.61
C GLU A 8 16.15 6.87 22.92
N HIS A 9 16.92 7.22 21.89
CA HIS A 9 18.15 7.99 22.03
C HIS A 9 17.95 9.51 21.92
N GLN A 10 16.70 9.98 21.91
CA GLN A 10 16.34 11.41 21.83
C GLN A 10 16.92 12.10 20.58
N LEU A 11 17.13 11.35 19.51
CA LEU A 11 17.63 11.84 18.24
C LEU A 11 16.49 12.26 17.31
N GLN A 12 16.68 13.34 16.57
CA GLN A 12 15.72 13.80 15.56
C GLN A 12 16.22 13.43 14.17
N GLN A 13 15.34 12.87 13.35
CA GLN A 13 15.69 12.48 11.97
C GLN A 13 16.30 13.63 11.16
N LYS A 14 15.79 14.86 11.33
CA LYS A 14 16.28 16.06 10.65
C LYS A 14 17.72 16.46 11.00
N CYS A 15 18.27 15.92 12.10
CA CYS A 15 19.63 16.17 12.54
C CYS A 15 20.64 15.15 11.98
N LEU A 16 20.17 14.12 11.29
CA LEU A 16 21.02 13.12 10.64
C LEU A 16 21.32 13.57 9.21
N SER A 17 22.54 13.32 8.76
CA SER A 17 22.87 13.38 7.33
C SER A 17 22.11 12.30 6.57
N GLU A 18 21.92 12.46 5.27
CA GLU A 18 21.29 11.45 4.40
C GLU A 18 21.99 10.09 4.50
N THR A 19 23.33 10.12 4.56
CA THR A 19 24.14 8.91 4.70
C THR A 19 23.90 8.21 6.03
N GLU A 20 23.90 8.93 7.15
CA GLU A 20 23.63 8.37 8.47
C GLU A 20 22.22 7.79 8.56
N TYR A 21 21.24 8.48 7.98
CA TYR A 21 19.88 7.99 7.94
C TYR A 21 19.74 6.73 7.09
N ALA A 22 20.39 6.66 5.93
CA ALA A 22 20.43 5.46 5.11
C ALA A 22 21.07 4.26 5.82
N ILE A 23 22.19 4.50 6.55
CA ILE A 23 22.83 3.48 7.38
C ILE A 23 21.90 3.01 8.49
N LEU A 24 21.21 3.94 9.18
CA LEU A 24 20.24 3.62 10.23
C LEU A 24 19.10 2.74 9.70
N LEU A 25 18.53 3.07 8.54
CA LEU A 25 17.50 2.25 7.90
C LEU A 25 17.98 0.85 7.56
N ARG A 26 19.20 0.74 7.05
CA ARG A 26 19.84 -0.56 6.76
C ARG A 26 20.08 -1.40 8.02
N GLN A 27 20.47 -0.78 9.13
CA GLN A 27 20.62 -1.50 10.40
C GLN A 27 19.27 -1.92 10.98
N ALA A 28 18.25 -1.08 10.86
CA ALA A 28 16.89 -1.41 11.25
C ALA A 28 16.31 -2.58 10.43
N GLU A 29 16.63 -2.65 9.14
CA GLU A 29 16.23 -3.76 8.27
C GLU A 29 16.96 -5.05 8.66
N LYS A 30 18.26 -5.02 8.91
CA LYS A 30 19.02 -6.18 9.42
C LYS A 30 18.43 -6.67 10.74
N CYS A 31 18.10 -5.75 11.66
CA CYS A 31 17.46 -6.07 12.92
C CYS A 31 16.10 -6.76 12.69
N LYS A 32 15.27 -6.23 11.80
CA LYS A 32 13.99 -6.83 11.41
C LYS A 32 14.15 -8.25 10.88
N ILE A 33 15.13 -8.47 10.01
CA ILE A 33 15.41 -9.79 9.42
C ILE A 33 15.88 -10.77 10.50
N ALA A 34 16.77 -10.35 11.40
CA ALA A 34 17.27 -11.18 12.48
C ALA A 34 16.15 -11.64 13.44
N LEU A 35 15.17 -10.78 13.72
CA LEU A 35 13.98 -11.12 14.53
C LEU A 35 13.04 -12.14 13.87
N SER A 36 13.29 -12.53 12.63
CA SER A 36 12.57 -13.66 12.01
C SER A 36 13.02 -15.02 12.52
N THR A 37 14.22 -15.08 13.13
CA THR A 37 14.82 -16.34 13.62
C THR A 37 15.31 -16.25 15.07
N LEU A 38 15.56 -15.04 15.57
CA LEU A 38 16.06 -14.80 16.91
C LEU A 38 14.96 -14.21 17.81
N PRO A 39 14.90 -14.55 19.11
CA PRO A 39 13.95 -13.97 20.04
C PRO A 39 14.24 -12.48 20.30
N GLU A 40 15.51 -12.11 20.26
CA GLU A 40 15.97 -10.73 20.41
C GLU A 40 17.19 -10.45 19.52
N THR A 41 17.42 -9.19 19.23
CA THR A 41 18.59 -8.73 18.46
C THR A 41 19.02 -7.35 18.89
N LYS A 42 20.33 -7.07 18.76
CA LYS A 42 20.93 -5.78 19.08
C LYS A 42 21.12 -4.94 17.83
N MET A 43 20.47 -3.80 17.79
CA MET A 43 20.67 -2.80 16.76
C MET A 43 21.74 -1.81 17.19
N THR A 44 22.73 -1.56 16.34
CA THR A 44 23.81 -0.61 16.58
C THR A 44 23.89 0.37 15.43
N ALA A 45 23.98 1.67 15.71
CA ALA A 45 24.19 2.73 14.71
C ALA A 45 25.20 3.77 15.23
N VAL A 46 25.99 4.32 14.32
CA VAL A 46 26.90 5.43 14.58
C VAL A 46 26.28 6.69 13.99
N ILE A 47 26.04 7.70 14.81
CA ILE A 47 25.40 8.96 14.42
C ILE A 47 26.20 10.10 15.08
N GLY A 48 26.65 11.08 14.30
CA GLY A 48 27.50 12.16 14.78
C GLY A 48 28.80 11.68 15.41
N GLY A 49 29.37 10.56 14.96
CA GLY A 49 30.58 9.94 15.51
C GLY A 49 30.37 9.17 16.82
N GLN A 50 29.14 9.15 17.37
CA GLN A 50 28.79 8.44 18.60
C GLN A 50 28.04 7.13 18.28
N THR A 51 28.38 6.07 19.02
CA THR A 51 27.74 4.74 18.87
C THR A 51 26.54 4.63 19.80
N TYR A 52 25.40 4.32 19.22
CA TYR A 52 24.12 4.05 19.92
C TYR A 52 23.74 2.59 19.77
N GLN A 53 23.09 2.02 20.78
CA GLN A 53 22.69 0.61 20.79
C GLN A 53 21.33 0.45 21.45
N SER A 54 20.49 -0.41 20.86
CA SER A 54 19.18 -0.80 21.40
C SER A 54 18.96 -2.29 21.21
N VAL A 55 18.26 -2.91 22.15
CA VAL A 55 17.81 -4.30 22.05
C VAL A 55 16.35 -4.30 21.56
N TYR A 56 16.08 -5.12 20.56
CA TYR A 56 14.74 -5.31 19.99
C TYR A 56 14.28 -6.76 20.18
N THR A 57 13.01 -6.90 20.54
CA THR A 57 12.24 -8.14 20.53
C THR A 57 11.02 -7.98 19.65
N ASN A 58 10.36 -9.09 19.29
CA ASN A 58 9.12 -9.04 18.50
C ASN A 58 8.01 -8.26 19.24
N GLU A 59 7.90 -8.38 20.58
CA GLU A 59 6.90 -7.64 21.38
C GLU A 59 7.18 -6.14 21.33
N ARG A 60 8.44 -5.73 21.40
CA ARG A 60 8.84 -4.33 21.28
C ARG A 60 8.48 -3.79 19.89
N VAL A 61 8.82 -4.51 18.83
CA VAL A 61 8.47 -4.13 17.45
C VAL A 61 6.96 -4.03 17.28
N MET A 62 6.18 -4.98 17.82
CA MET A 62 4.72 -4.95 17.79
C MET A 62 4.17 -3.66 18.41
N ARG A 63 4.62 -3.33 19.60
CA ARG A 63 4.18 -2.14 20.33
C ARG A 63 4.54 -0.85 19.61
N GLU A 64 5.79 -0.72 19.16
CA GLU A 64 6.28 0.47 18.46
C GLU A 64 5.67 0.66 17.06
N SER A 65 5.17 -0.41 16.44
CA SER A 65 4.54 -0.37 15.11
C SER A 65 3.00 -0.35 15.13
N SER A 66 2.38 -0.03 16.27
CA SER A 66 0.92 -0.03 16.44
C SER A 66 0.16 0.77 15.37
N GLY A 67 0.73 1.89 14.91
CA GLY A 67 0.15 2.69 13.82
C GLY A 67 0.14 1.97 12.47
N ILE A 68 1.13 1.10 12.22
CA ILE A 68 1.21 0.30 10.99
C ILE A 68 0.11 -0.77 11.01
N TRP A 69 -0.07 -1.46 12.13
CA TRP A 69 -1.11 -2.48 12.29
C TRP A 69 -2.52 -1.91 12.11
N LYS A 70 -2.80 -0.74 12.71
CA LYS A 70 -4.08 -0.04 12.52
C LYS A 70 -4.33 0.32 11.06
N ARG A 71 -3.29 0.78 10.35
CA ARG A 71 -3.40 1.10 8.91
C ARG A 71 -3.64 -0.13 8.08
N MET A 72 -2.94 -1.23 8.36
CA MET A 72 -3.15 -2.52 7.68
C MET A 72 -4.57 -3.06 7.89
N GLN A 73 -5.08 -3.03 9.13
CA GLN A 73 -6.48 -3.41 9.42
C GLN A 73 -7.49 -2.59 8.62
N ARG A 74 -7.25 -1.29 8.48
CA ARG A 74 -8.12 -0.42 7.69
C ARG A 74 -8.17 -0.87 6.23
N VAL A 75 -7.00 -1.13 5.62
CA VAL A 75 -6.91 -1.58 4.22
C VAL A 75 -7.61 -2.93 4.05
N LEU A 76 -7.37 -3.89 4.94
CA LEU A 76 -8.03 -5.20 4.90
C LEU A 76 -9.54 -5.09 5.03
N ARG A 77 -10.04 -4.25 5.97
CA ARG A 77 -11.47 -4.01 6.13
C ARG A 77 -12.10 -3.43 4.87
N HIS A 78 -11.45 -2.43 4.25
CA HIS A 78 -11.94 -1.87 3.00
C HIS A 78 -11.97 -2.91 1.88
N ALA A 79 -10.94 -3.74 1.76
CA ALA A 79 -10.90 -4.78 0.74
C ALA A 79 -12.04 -5.81 0.90
N LEU A 80 -12.32 -6.23 2.13
CA LEU A 80 -13.45 -7.12 2.43
C LEU A 80 -14.81 -6.47 2.13
N GLN A 81 -14.97 -5.19 2.51
CA GLN A 81 -16.19 -4.43 2.24
C GLN A 81 -16.42 -4.24 0.74
N ASP A 82 -15.40 -3.85 -0.01
CA ASP A 82 -15.48 -3.68 -1.47
C ASP A 82 -15.77 -5.01 -2.17
N GLY A 83 -15.13 -6.10 -1.72
CA GLY A 83 -15.39 -7.44 -2.22
C GLY A 83 -16.73 -8.03 -1.78
N ARG A 84 -17.40 -7.39 -0.80
CA ARG A 84 -18.61 -7.92 -0.14
C ARG A 84 -18.41 -9.34 0.39
N VAL A 85 -17.23 -9.59 0.96
CA VAL A 85 -16.80 -10.90 1.47
C VAL A 85 -16.66 -10.82 2.98
N SER A 86 -17.19 -11.78 3.69
CA SER A 86 -17.00 -11.95 5.13
C SER A 86 -15.70 -12.69 5.46
N LEU A 87 -15.24 -12.62 6.71
CA LEU A 87 -14.02 -13.32 7.13
C LEU A 87 -14.15 -14.84 6.99
N GLU A 88 -15.36 -15.37 7.22
CA GLU A 88 -15.66 -16.80 7.15
C GLU A 88 -15.62 -17.36 5.71
N GLU A 89 -15.75 -16.48 4.71
CA GLU A 89 -15.69 -16.84 3.29
C GLU A 89 -14.24 -16.86 2.77
N ILE A 90 -13.26 -16.42 3.57
CA ILE A 90 -11.85 -16.45 3.19
C ILE A 90 -11.31 -17.87 3.30
N ASN A 91 -10.99 -18.48 2.18
CA ASN A 91 -10.48 -19.86 2.12
C ASN A 91 -8.99 -19.96 2.43
N ALA A 92 -8.21 -18.93 2.15
CA ALA A 92 -6.78 -18.91 2.41
C ALA A 92 -6.23 -17.48 2.53
N VAL A 93 -5.27 -17.30 3.42
CA VAL A 93 -4.48 -16.08 3.56
C VAL A 93 -3.07 -16.35 3.06
N ILE A 94 -2.63 -15.64 2.03
CA ILE A 94 -1.32 -15.80 1.43
C ILE A 94 -0.46 -14.58 1.75
N LEU A 95 0.70 -14.78 2.34
CA LEU A 95 1.65 -13.70 2.64
C LEU A 95 2.71 -13.59 1.56
N ALA A 96 2.66 -12.53 0.78
CA ALA A 96 3.64 -12.18 -0.24
C ALA A 96 4.59 -11.08 0.27
N GLY A 97 5.84 -11.09 -0.23
CA GLY A 97 6.86 -10.13 0.13
C GLY A 97 7.69 -10.54 1.35
N GLY A 98 8.84 -9.88 1.52
CA GLY A 98 9.81 -10.24 2.57
C GLY A 98 9.27 -10.11 3.99
N SER A 99 8.37 -9.13 4.25
CA SER A 99 7.77 -8.95 5.59
C SER A 99 6.81 -10.07 5.97
N GLY A 100 6.23 -10.78 4.99
CA GLY A 100 5.40 -11.97 5.23
C GLY A 100 6.16 -13.14 5.88
N LYS A 101 7.50 -13.14 5.80
CA LYS A 101 8.37 -14.13 6.47
C LYS A 101 8.53 -13.87 7.97
N MET A 102 8.14 -12.71 8.48
CA MET A 102 8.25 -12.38 9.91
C MET A 102 7.21 -13.14 10.74
N PRO A 103 7.62 -13.87 11.78
CA PRO A 103 6.68 -14.57 12.68
C PRO A 103 5.62 -13.65 13.26
N LEU A 104 5.99 -12.41 13.57
CA LEU A 104 5.10 -11.37 14.07
C LEU A 104 3.95 -11.07 13.11
N VAL A 105 4.23 -10.98 11.79
CA VAL A 105 3.22 -10.74 10.76
C VAL A 105 2.32 -11.97 10.59
N GLN A 106 2.91 -13.16 10.61
CA GLN A 106 2.19 -14.42 10.49
C GLN A 106 1.21 -14.61 11.66
N SER A 107 1.68 -14.46 12.91
CA SER A 107 0.83 -14.57 14.10
C SER A 107 -0.28 -13.51 14.13
N TYR A 108 0.02 -12.30 13.67
CA TYR A 108 -0.99 -11.25 13.59
C TYR A 108 -2.11 -11.60 12.58
N MET A 109 -1.74 -12.13 11.40
CA MET A 109 -2.71 -12.55 10.40
C MET A 109 -3.49 -13.79 10.83
N GLU A 110 -2.82 -14.74 11.48
CA GLU A 110 -3.46 -15.92 12.06
C GLU A 110 -4.54 -15.54 13.07
N GLN A 111 -4.25 -14.60 13.96
CA GLN A 111 -5.24 -14.09 14.93
C GLN A 111 -6.38 -13.32 14.27
N LEU A 112 -6.11 -12.60 13.17
CA LEU A 112 -7.12 -11.79 12.48
C LEU A 112 -8.11 -12.63 11.67
N PHE A 113 -7.62 -13.70 11.04
CA PHE A 113 -8.40 -14.55 10.12
C PHE A 113 -8.78 -15.90 10.73
N ASP A 114 -8.34 -16.20 11.94
CA ASP A 114 -8.52 -17.49 12.62
C ASP A 114 -8.05 -18.69 11.75
N GLN A 115 -7.01 -18.47 10.95
CA GLN A 115 -6.39 -19.48 10.11
C GLN A 115 -4.91 -19.21 9.89
N THR A 116 -4.10 -20.30 9.82
CA THR A 116 -2.66 -20.17 9.58
C THR A 116 -2.37 -19.68 8.17
N PRO A 117 -1.68 -18.54 8.01
CA PRO A 117 -1.38 -18.01 6.69
C PRO A 117 -0.36 -18.86 5.93
N LEU A 118 -0.54 -18.94 4.62
CA LEU A 118 0.38 -19.63 3.72
C LEU A 118 1.60 -18.74 3.46
N VAL A 119 2.77 -19.25 3.82
CA VAL A 119 4.06 -18.61 3.58
C VAL A 119 4.96 -19.57 2.82
N THR A 120 5.48 -19.12 1.68
CA THR A 120 6.39 -19.95 0.88
C THR A 120 7.84 -19.52 1.07
N GLY A 121 8.81 -20.41 0.80
CA GLY A 121 10.23 -20.08 0.85
C GLY A 121 10.64 -18.95 -0.10
N PHE A 122 9.82 -18.69 -1.13
CA PHE A 122 10.02 -17.64 -2.14
C PHE A 122 8.94 -16.53 -2.07
N SER A 123 8.38 -16.29 -0.89
CA SER A 123 7.36 -15.24 -0.68
C SER A 123 7.80 -13.86 -1.17
N ASP A 124 9.08 -13.54 -1.11
CA ASP A 124 9.71 -12.32 -1.63
C ASP A 124 9.80 -12.28 -3.17
N GLN A 125 9.64 -13.42 -3.85
CA GLN A 125 9.67 -13.54 -5.31
C GLN A 125 8.28 -13.73 -5.93
N LEU A 126 7.23 -13.91 -5.14
CA LEU A 126 5.89 -14.24 -5.62
C LEU A 126 5.38 -13.23 -6.65
N ILE A 127 5.59 -11.94 -6.40
CA ILE A 127 5.15 -10.87 -7.31
C ILE A 127 5.90 -10.99 -8.66
N ALA A 128 7.21 -11.15 -8.65
CA ALA A 128 8.00 -11.29 -9.87
C ALA A 128 7.61 -12.55 -10.67
N ARG A 129 7.35 -13.67 -9.99
CA ARG A 129 6.87 -14.91 -10.61
C ARG A 129 5.48 -14.73 -11.20
N GLY A 130 4.56 -14.04 -10.48
CA GLY A 130 3.23 -13.71 -10.98
C GLY A 130 3.28 -12.83 -12.22
N LEU A 131 4.15 -11.82 -12.25
CA LEU A 131 4.37 -10.99 -13.44
C LEU A 131 4.88 -11.81 -14.64
N GLY A 132 5.74 -12.80 -14.40
CA GLY A 132 6.15 -13.73 -15.45
C GLY A 132 4.99 -14.52 -16.06
N LEU A 133 4.04 -14.97 -15.23
CA LEU A 133 2.80 -15.59 -15.72
C LEU A 133 1.94 -14.62 -16.51
N VAL A 134 1.77 -13.38 -16.03
CA VAL A 134 1.02 -12.33 -16.74
C VAL A 134 1.63 -12.04 -18.11
N CYS A 135 2.96 -11.95 -18.22
CA CYS A 135 3.65 -11.81 -19.51
C CYS A 135 3.31 -12.99 -20.46
N GLY A 136 3.32 -14.22 -19.93
CA GLY A 136 2.93 -15.40 -20.72
C GLY A 136 1.48 -15.33 -21.22
N VAL A 137 0.54 -14.89 -20.37
CA VAL A 137 -0.86 -14.67 -20.75
C VAL A 137 -0.98 -13.59 -21.83
N MET A 138 -0.26 -12.47 -21.70
CA MET A 138 -0.25 -11.40 -22.71
C MET A 138 0.33 -11.85 -24.04
N GLU A 139 1.37 -12.69 -24.03
CA GLU A 139 1.98 -13.30 -25.21
C GLU A 139 1.15 -14.47 -25.76
N ARG A 140 0.03 -14.84 -25.12
CA ARG A 140 -0.84 -15.95 -25.52
C ARG A 140 -0.12 -17.30 -25.61
N LYS A 141 0.80 -17.56 -24.68
CA LYS A 141 1.52 -18.84 -24.62
C LYS A 141 0.56 -19.97 -24.26
N ASP A 142 0.73 -21.13 -24.89
CA ASP A 142 -0.17 -22.28 -24.72
C ASP A 142 -0.22 -22.76 -23.27
N GLU A 143 0.90 -22.71 -22.54
CA GLU A 143 1.00 -23.17 -21.15
C GLU A 143 0.15 -22.37 -20.15
N VAL A 144 -0.24 -21.15 -20.53
CA VAL A 144 -0.98 -20.21 -19.65
C VAL A 144 -2.26 -19.66 -20.30
N ARG A 145 -2.66 -20.18 -21.46
CA ARG A 145 -3.80 -19.67 -22.24
C ARG A 145 -5.14 -19.74 -21.51
N ASP A 146 -5.27 -20.67 -20.55
CA ASP A 146 -6.50 -20.88 -19.80
C ASP A 146 -6.63 -19.91 -18.61
N TYR A 147 -5.60 -19.10 -18.33
CA TYR A 147 -5.66 -18.07 -17.30
C TYR A 147 -6.24 -16.78 -17.87
N VAL A 148 -7.24 -16.24 -17.16
CA VAL A 148 -7.82 -14.93 -17.46
C VAL A 148 -7.49 -14.00 -16.30
N LEU A 149 -6.82 -12.90 -16.61
CA LEU A 149 -6.59 -11.82 -15.63
C LEU A 149 -7.62 -10.73 -15.87
N THR A 150 -8.46 -10.49 -14.89
CA THR A 150 -9.40 -9.37 -14.87
C THR A 150 -8.99 -8.40 -13.78
N ASP A 151 -8.76 -7.15 -14.13
CA ASP A 151 -8.39 -6.09 -13.22
C ASP A 151 -9.53 -5.09 -13.04
N ILE A 152 -9.42 -4.22 -12.06
CA ILE A 152 -10.39 -3.17 -11.77
C ILE A 152 -9.71 -1.81 -11.67
N CYS A 153 -10.47 -0.74 -11.88
CA CYS A 153 -10.03 0.61 -11.59
C CYS A 153 -10.05 0.82 -10.06
N PRO A 154 -8.89 1.01 -9.40
CA PRO A 154 -8.84 1.04 -7.92
C PRO A 154 -9.37 2.34 -7.32
N PHE A 155 -9.52 3.39 -8.13
CA PHE A 155 -10.03 4.70 -7.74
C PHE A 155 -10.98 5.24 -8.81
N THR A 156 -11.91 6.09 -8.40
CA THR A 156 -12.73 6.85 -9.35
C THR A 156 -11.86 7.81 -10.14
N LEU A 157 -12.00 7.79 -11.46
CA LEU A 157 -11.39 8.75 -12.38
C LEU A 157 -12.45 9.69 -12.91
N GLY A 158 -12.17 10.97 -12.86
CA GLY A 158 -13.11 12.00 -13.28
C GLY A 158 -12.41 13.28 -13.72
N THR A 159 -13.17 14.32 -13.87
CA THR A 159 -12.71 15.67 -14.22
C THR A 159 -13.38 16.72 -13.37
N SER A 160 -12.75 17.88 -13.25
CA SER A 160 -13.33 19.03 -12.57
C SER A 160 -14.47 19.61 -13.42
N VAL A 161 -15.61 19.86 -12.78
CA VAL A 161 -16.75 20.57 -13.41
C VAL A 161 -17.20 21.70 -12.51
N ASN A 162 -17.51 22.85 -13.12
CA ASN A 162 -18.13 23.95 -12.41
C ASN A 162 -19.64 23.69 -12.28
N ASN A 163 -20.19 24.04 -11.13
CA ASN A 163 -21.62 24.07 -10.91
C ASN A 163 -22.10 25.54 -10.94
N ASP A 164 -23.30 25.76 -11.42
CA ASP A 164 -23.93 27.10 -11.49
C ASP A 164 -24.05 27.78 -10.12
N ALA A 165 -24.01 27.01 -9.02
CA ALA A 165 -24.17 27.51 -7.67
C ALA A 165 -22.82 27.87 -6.98
N ASP A 166 -21.68 27.27 -7.38
CA ASP A 166 -20.39 27.53 -6.76
C ASP A 166 -19.26 27.38 -7.78
N HIS A 167 -18.77 28.51 -8.29
CA HIS A 167 -17.65 28.57 -9.23
C HIS A 167 -16.27 28.50 -8.54
N GLN A 168 -16.22 28.60 -7.21
CA GLN A 168 -14.95 28.63 -6.47
C GLN A 168 -14.44 27.23 -6.12
N HIS A 169 -15.37 26.27 -5.96
CA HIS A 169 -15.04 24.89 -5.59
C HIS A 169 -15.60 23.90 -6.63
N PRO A 170 -14.84 23.63 -7.72
CA PRO A 170 -15.26 22.67 -8.73
C PRO A 170 -15.51 21.29 -8.14
N TYR A 171 -16.60 20.66 -8.55
CA TYR A 171 -16.92 19.30 -8.18
C TYR A 171 -16.14 18.29 -9.04
N MET A 172 -15.89 17.11 -8.49
CA MET A 172 -15.38 15.98 -9.25
C MET A 172 -16.54 15.27 -9.94
N SER A 173 -16.57 15.33 -11.27
CA SER A 173 -17.47 14.52 -12.08
C SER A 173 -16.83 13.19 -12.41
N ALA A 174 -17.36 12.11 -11.84
CA ALA A 174 -16.88 10.75 -12.09
C ALA A 174 -17.16 10.33 -13.53
N ILE A 175 -16.18 9.76 -14.21
CA ILE A 175 -16.29 9.20 -15.57
C ILE A 175 -16.12 7.67 -15.52
N ILE A 176 -15.13 7.19 -14.78
CA ILE A 176 -14.91 5.77 -14.51
C ILE A 176 -14.95 5.59 -13.00
N GLU A 177 -15.97 4.93 -12.50
CA GLU A 177 -16.13 4.70 -11.08
C GLU A 177 -15.13 3.64 -10.57
N ARG A 178 -14.73 3.76 -9.32
CA ARG A 178 -13.97 2.77 -8.59
C ARG A 178 -14.61 1.37 -8.72
N ASN A 179 -13.78 0.35 -8.77
CA ASN A 179 -14.16 -1.06 -8.96
C ASN A 179 -14.75 -1.38 -10.34
N THR A 180 -14.72 -0.45 -11.31
CA THR A 180 -15.07 -0.77 -12.69
C THR A 180 -14.06 -1.76 -13.28
N VAL A 181 -14.57 -2.84 -13.89
CA VAL A 181 -13.75 -3.88 -14.54
C VAL A 181 -13.01 -3.29 -15.74
N LEU A 182 -11.74 -3.63 -15.86
CA LEU A 182 -10.85 -3.21 -16.95
C LEU A 182 -10.63 -4.36 -17.99
N PRO A 183 -10.46 -4.04 -19.29
CA PRO A 183 -10.47 -2.71 -19.89
C PRO A 183 -11.87 -2.14 -20.02
N CYS A 184 -12.01 -0.83 -19.85
CA CYS A 184 -13.26 -0.13 -20.04
C CYS A 184 -13.08 1.18 -20.80
N SER A 185 -14.15 1.65 -21.44
CA SER A 185 -14.23 2.97 -22.04
C SER A 185 -15.53 3.62 -21.61
N ARG A 186 -15.48 4.90 -21.25
CA ARG A 186 -16.62 5.69 -20.82
C ARG A 186 -16.60 7.04 -21.53
N VAL A 187 -17.77 7.56 -21.85
CA VAL A 187 -17.96 8.87 -22.45
C VAL A 187 -18.93 9.65 -21.58
N GLN A 188 -18.54 10.86 -21.23
CA GLN A 188 -19.39 11.82 -20.52
C GLN A 188 -19.51 13.09 -21.35
N ARG A 189 -20.69 13.70 -21.35
CA ARG A 189 -20.92 14.97 -22.05
C ARG A 189 -20.89 16.11 -21.06
N TYR A 190 -20.19 17.17 -21.46
CA TYR A 190 -20.13 18.43 -20.74
C TYR A 190 -20.51 19.57 -21.66
N TYR A 191 -20.88 20.68 -21.08
CA TYR A 191 -21.30 21.87 -21.81
C TYR A 191 -20.35 23.01 -21.45
N THR A 192 -20.19 23.95 -22.37
CA THR A 192 -19.45 25.18 -22.13
C THR A 192 -20.23 26.08 -21.15
N VAL A 193 -19.49 26.83 -20.31
CA VAL A 193 -20.09 27.73 -19.31
C VAL A 193 -20.50 29.08 -19.89
N SER A 194 -20.07 29.38 -21.13
CA SER A 194 -20.44 30.61 -21.84
C SER A 194 -20.56 30.39 -23.34
N ASP A 195 -21.33 31.25 -24.01
CA ASP A 195 -21.44 31.25 -25.47
C ASP A 195 -20.10 31.58 -26.10
N TYR A 196 -19.78 30.91 -27.23
CA TYR A 196 -18.56 31.13 -27.99
C TYR A 196 -17.26 30.84 -27.22
N GLN A 197 -17.29 29.99 -26.17
CA GLN A 197 -16.11 29.54 -25.48
C GLN A 197 -15.17 28.78 -26.44
N SER A 198 -13.94 29.28 -26.63
CA SER A 198 -12.97 28.75 -27.59
C SER A 198 -12.05 27.69 -26.97
N GLU A 199 -11.95 27.62 -25.68
CA GLU A 199 -11.03 26.72 -24.97
C GLU A 199 -11.73 26.03 -23.79
N VAL A 200 -11.36 24.77 -23.58
CA VAL A 200 -11.79 23.97 -22.43
C VAL A 200 -10.54 23.38 -21.76
N LYS A 201 -10.38 23.64 -20.48
CA LYS A 201 -9.37 22.98 -19.67
C LYS A 201 -9.95 21.67 -19.15
N VAL A 202 -9.30 20.56 -19.52
CA VAL A 202 -9.63 19.23 -19.00
C VAL A 202 -8.50 18.81 -18.05
N ASP A 203 -8.82 18.62 -16.80
CA ASP A 203 -7.93 18.01 -15.80
C ASP A 203 -8.48 16.65 -15.41
N ILE A 204 -7.59 15.68 -15.30
CA ILE A 204 -7.95 14.33 -14.84
C ILE A 204 -7.71 14.28 -13.34
N ARG A 205 -8.73 13.86 -12.61
CA ARG A 205 -8.72 13.72 -11.17
C ARG A 205 -8.92 12.25 -10.77
N GLN A 206 -8.26 11.87 -9.68
CA GLN A 206 -8.34 10.52 -9.13
C GLN A 206 -8.65 10.59 -7.64
N GLY A 207 -9.72 9.95 -7.20
CA GLY A 207 -10.12 9.88 -5.79
C GLY A 207 -11.62 9.74 -5.61
N GLU A 208 -12.07 9.82 -4.35
CA GLU A 208 -13.45 9.60 -3.95
C GLU A 208 -14.08 10.84 -3.30
N GLU A 209 -13.32 11.95 -3.21
CA GLU A 209 -13.82 13.17 -2.58
C GLU A 209 -14.72 13.94 -3.54
N PRO A 210 -15.80 14.60 -3.03
CA PRO A 210 -16.77 15.30 -3.87
C PRO A 210 -16.20 16.52 -4.59
N TYR A 211 -15.20 17.20 -4.00
CA TYR A 211 -14.56 18.36 -4.60
C TYR A 211 -13.31 17.95 -5.36
N ALA A 212 -13.11 18.56 -6.55
CA ALA A 212 -12.00 18.21 -7.42
C ALA A 212 -10.62 18.50 -6.79
N GLU A 213 -10.52 19.56 -5.98
CA GLU A 213 -9.28 19.96 -5.32
C GLU A 213 -8.80 18.99 -4.22
N ASP A 214 -9.72 18.23 -3.65
CA ASP A 214 -9.44 17.23 -2.60
C ASP A 214 -8.98 15.89 -3.20
N ASN A 215 -8.99 15.75 -4.53
CA ASN A 215 -8.55 14.57 -5.27
C ASN A 215 -7.20 14.83 -5.97
N LEU A 216 -6.46 13.74 -6.27
CA LEU A 216 -5.16 13.78 -6.97
C LEU A 216 -5.31 14.16 -8.44
#